data_520f44a1ee01a1ec3e4c8a0b32dac93f
#
_entry.id   520f44a1ee01a1ec3e4c8a0b32dac93f
#
_cell.length_a   1.000
_cell.length_b   1.000
_cell.length_c   1.000
_cell.angle_alpha   90.00
_cell.angle_beta   90.00
_cell.angle_gamma   90.00
#
_symmetry.space_group_name_H-M   'P 1'
#
loop_
_entity.id
_entity.type
_entity.pdbx_description
1 polymer ?
#
loop_
_entity_poly.entity_id
_entity_poly.type
_entity_poly.pdbx_seq_one_letter_code
_entity_poly.pdbx_strand_id
1 'polypeptide(L)'
;MLEGGALRGTYSVGVMDALMEADVNFACTIGVSAGALNGISYVSGQIGRSARSPLRYRHDPRYFGLGAFLRNRTPFGFDFMFGELSRTLDPLDMTRFFRPERRFVAVATNCLTGQPEYFEKGRCPDIMLATRASSTMPYISQMVRMNGTPYLDGGCSCKIPFRWALENDFRAVVIVKTNPDDYRRDPEAGRKLARLFYGPKWQALSDALARSNADYNELCDEIEKLRKEDRVFVISPSRSMHIGRMEKDLEKLGEWYWLGYRDAQALMPDLRAYLARKNGKADGTDEERIAERAASSEAPV
;
A
#
# COMPACT_ATOMS: atom_id res chain seq x y z
N MET A 1 5.53 0.74 -4.64
CA MET A 1 4.22 0.10 -4.42
C MET A 1 4.27 -0.68 -3.13
N LEU A 2 3.29 -0.52 -2.24
CA LEU A 2 3.26 -1.18 -0.93
C LEU A 2 1.99 -2.03 -0.81
N GLU A 3 2.16 -3.36 -0.76
CA GLU A 3 1.07 -4.31 -0.56
C GLU A 3 0.42 -4.12 0.82
N GLY A 4 -0.90 -4.31 0.91
CA GLY A 4 -1.63 -4.38 2.16
C GLY A 4 -1.40 -5.72 2.89
N GLY A 5 -1.70 -5.76 4.20
CA GLY A 5 -1.52 -7.01 4.95
C GLY A 5 -1.78 -6.90 6.46
N ALA A 6 -2.34 -5.79 6.91
CA ALA A 6 -2.46 -5.46 8.33
C ALA A 6 -1.08 -5.58 9.01
N LEU A 7 -0.93 -6.33 10.12
CA LEU A 7 0.36 -6.44 10.81
C LEU A 7 1.46 -7.18 10.02
N ARG A 8 1.13 -7.90 8.93
CA ARG A 8 2.16 -8.37 7.98
C ARG A 8 2.90 -7.25 7.29
N GLY A 9 2.28 -6.06 7.17
CA GLY A 9 2.93 -4.85 6.67
C GLY A 9 4.13 -4.37 7.49
N THR A 10 4.38 -4.94 8.68
CA THR A 10 5.60 -4.67 9.46
C THR A 10 6.87 -5.09 8.71
N TYR A 11 6.80 -6.11 7.83
CA TYR A 11 7.86 -6.42 6.87
C TYR A 11 8.18 -5.23 5.97
N SER A 12 7.16 -4.66 5.34
CA SER A 12 7.32 -3.51 4.45
C SER A 12 7.90 -2.29 5.17
N VAL A 13 7.66 -2.15 6.48
CA VAL A 13 8.29 -1.09 7.30
C VAL A 13 9.81 -1.29 7.34
N GLY A 14 10.28 -2.51 7.62
CA GLY A 14 11.71 -2.82 7.62
C GLY A 14 12.36 -2.54 6.25
N VAL A 15 11.68 -2.93 5.16
CA VAL A 15 12.13 -2.63 3.80
C VAL A 15 12.25 -1.12 3.59
N MET A 16 11.24 -0.35 3.95
CA MET A 16 11.25 1.11 3.74
C MET A 16 12.31 1.83 4.58
N ASP A 17 12.54 1.37 5.81
CA ASP A 17 13.58 1.95 6.66
C ASP A 17 14.97 1.68 6.07
N ALA A 18 15.26 0.46 5.57
CA ALA A 18 16.50 0.16 4.87
C ALA A 18 16.68 0.97 3.57
N LEU A 19 15.59 1.21 2.82
CA LEU A 19 15.63 2.07 1.63
C LEU A 19 15.96 3.52 1.99
N MET A 20 15.34 4.07 3.06
CA MET A 20 15.60 5.44 3.51
C MET A 20 17.04 5.62 4.00
N GLU A 21 17.58 4.65 4.76
CA GLU A 21 18.98 4.67 5.21
C GLU A 21 19.98 4.58 4.06
N ALA A 22 19.62 3.88 2.99
CA ALA A 22 20.42 3.79 1.76
C ALA A 22 20.21 4.98 0.81
N ASP A 23 19.45 6.01 1.23
CA ASP A 23 19.06 7.20 0.45
C ASP A 23 18.30 6.83 -0.86
N VAL A 24 17.60 5.73 -0.86
CA VAL A 24 16.70 5.34 -1.97
C VAL A 24 15.32 5.94 -1.72
N ASN A 25 15.00 6.99 -2.46
CA ASN A 25 13.77 7.76 -2.33
C ASN A 25 12.99 7.74 -3.65
N PHE A 26 11.77 7.18 -3.62
CA PHE A 26 10.92 7.14 -4.82
C PHE A 26 10.09 8.41 -4.97
N ALA A 27 9.93 8.87 -6.22
CA ALA A 27 9.11 10.03 -6.56
C ALA A 27 7.62 9.82 -6.24
N CYS A 28 7.14 8.58 -6.29
CA CYS A 28 5.76 8.22 -5.98
C CYS A 28 5.69 6.97 -5.10
N THR A 29 4.94 7.05 -4.02
CA THR A 29 4.60 5.91 -3.15
C THR A 29 3.11 5.63 -3.24
N ILE A 30 2.75 4.42 -3.63
CA ILE A 30 1.36 3.97 -3.69
C ILE A 30 1.18 2.85 -2.67
N GLY A 31 0.20 3.00 -1.80
CA GLY A 31 -0.05 2.04 -0.73
C GLY A 31 -1.49 1.57 -0.66
N VAL A 32 -1.68 0.32 -0.25
CA VAL A 32 -2.97 -0.29 0.05
C VAL A 32 -3.00 -0.70 1.51
N SER A 33 -4.05 -0.32 2.26
CA SER A 33 -4.22 -0.77 3.65
C SER A 33 -3.01 -0.42 4.53
N ALA A 34 -2.40 -1.40 5.19
CA ALA A 34 -1.16 -1.20 5.95
C ALA A 34 -0.05 -0.55 5.11
N GLY A 35 0.02 -0.84 3.80
CA GLY A 35 0.97 -0.20 2.89
C GLY A 35 0.71 1.31 2.75
N ALA A 36 -0.55 1.76 2.78
CA ALA A 36 -0.88 3.18 2.78
C ALA A 36 -0.50 3.84 4.12
N LEU A 37 -0.83 3.21 5.26
CA LEU A 37 -0.44 3.71 6.59
C LEU A 37 1.09 3.87 6.73
N ASN A 38 1.83 2.86 6.31
CA ASN A 38 3.29 2.82 6.40
C ASN A 38 3.96 3.78 5.41
N GLY A 39 3.38 3.93 4.22
CA GLY A 39 3.87 4.82 3.18
C GLY A 39 3.92 6.29 3.58
N ILE A 40 3.04 6.72 4.50
CA ILE A 40 3.05 8.08 5.05
C ILE A 40 4.42 8.40 5.69
N SER A 41 4.94 7.49 6.54
CA SER A 41 6.24 7.69 7.22
C SER A 41 7.41 7.65 6.23
N TYR A 42 7.34 6.81 5.21
CA TYR A 42 8.35 6.77 4.15
C TYR A 42 8.37 8.07 3.34
N VAL A 43 7.22 8.59 2.94
CA VAL A 43 7.12 9.86 2.18
C VAL A 43 7.59 11.04 3.03
N SER A 44 7.33 11.03 4.33
CA SER A 44 7.85 12.06 5.27
C SER A 44 9.31 11.85 5.66
N GLY A 45 9.97 10.75 5.22
CA GLY A 45 11.38 10.48 5.50
C GLY A 45 11.67 10.18 6.98
N GLN A 46 10.70 9.56 7.68
CA GLN A 46 10.80 9.31 9.13
C GLN A 46 11.12 7.85 9.42
N ILE A 47 12.41 7.50 9.42
CA ILE A 47 12.92 6.16 9.71
C ILE A 47 12.40 5.68 11.08
N GLY A 48 11.96 4.41 11.14
CA GLY A 48 11.48 3.73 12.34
C GLY A 48 10.09 4.17 12.83
N ARG A 49 9.49 5.25 12.29
CA ARG A 49 8.19 5.76 12.77
C ARG A 49 7.08 4.73 12.61
N SER A 50 6.97 4.09 11.46
CA SER A 50 5.93 3.08 11.23
C SER A 50 6.15 1.80 12.06
N ALA A 51 7.40 1.49 12.46
CA ALA A 51 7.69 0.38 13.37
C ALA A 51 7.29 0.71 14.81
N ARG A 52 7.60 1.94 15.29
CA ARG A 52 7.28 2.35 16.67
C ARG A 52 5.78 2.27 16.97
N SER A 53 4.92 2.61 16.02
CA SER A 53 3.46 2.58 16.23
C SER A 53 2.95 1.21 16.67
N PRO A 54 3.07 0.12 15.91
CA PRO A 54 2.59 -1.19 16.32
C PRO A 54 3.42 -1.80 17.47
N LEU A 55 4.73 -1.59 17.51
CA LEU A 55 5.57 -2.19 18.55
C LEU A 55 5.35 -1.55 19.92
N ARG A 56 5.10 -0.24 19.97
CA ARG A 56 4.91 0.49 21.22
C ARG A 56 3.47 0.48 21.72
N TYR A 57 2.50 0.56 20.81
CA TYR A 57 1.08 0.77 21.17
C TYR A 57 0.20 -0.44 20.92
N ARG A 58 0.76 -1.61 20.55
CA ARG A 58 -0.02 -2.81 20.25
C ARG A 58 -1.02 -3.21 21.34
N HIS A 59 -0.64 -3.01 22.59
CA HIS A 59 -1.46 -3.32 23.77
C HIS A 59 -2.24 -2.11 24.32
N ASP A 60 -2.09 -0.92 23.72
CA ASP A 60 -2.89 0.25 24.10
C ASP A 60 -4.32 0.08 23.57
N PRO A 61 -5.36 0.15 24.44
CA PRO A 61 -6.76 0.00 24.02
C PRO A 61 -7.25 1.10 23.09
N ARG A 62 -6.52 2.23 22.99
CA ARG A 62 -6.81 3.29 22.02
C ARG A 62 -6.30 2.95 20.63
N TYR A 63 -5.23 2.14 20.54
CA TYR A 63 -4.58 1.77 19.28
C TYR A 63 -5.24 0.56 18.64
N PHE A 64 -5.54 -0.49 19.43
CA PHE A 64 -6.09 -1.73 18.89
C PHE A 64 -6.97 -2.46 19.91
N GLY A 65 -8.01 -3.17 19.40
CA GLY A 65 -8.86 -4.06 20.16
C GLY A 65 -10.22 -3.47 20.51
N LEU A 66 -10.81 -3.94 21.61
CA LEU A 66 -12.19 -3.58 21.97
C LEU A 66 -12.35 -2.08 22.29
N GLY A 67 -11.38 -1.46 22.95
CA GLY A 67 -11.40 -0.03 23.24
C GLY A 67 -11.38 0.83 21.98
N ALA A 68 -10.56 0.47 21.00
CA ALA A 68 -10.55 1.09 19.67
C ALA A 68 -11.88 0.84 18.94
N PHE A 69 -12.43 -0.38 19.01
CA PHE A 69 -13.69 -0.74 18.35
C PHE A 69 -14.87 0.09 18.87
N LEU A 70 -14.98 0.27 20.17
CA LEU A 70 -16.06 1.06 20.76
C LEU A 70 -16.04 2.53 20.31
N ARG A 71 -14.84 3.08 20.09
CA ARG A 71 -14.64 4.49 19.66
C ARG A 71 -14.71 4.69 18.15
N ASN A 72 -14.11 3.78 17.39
CA ASN A 72 -13.87 3.98 15.94
C ASN A 72 -14.77 3.10 15.06
N ARG A 73 -15.58 2.19 15.63
CA ARG A 73 -16.35 1.17 14.89
C ARG A 73 -15.45 0.29 13.98
N THR A 74 -14.21 0.13 14.40
CA THR A 74 -13.18 -0.72 13.80
C THR A 74 -12.21 -1.15 14.89
N PRO A 75 -11.59 -2.35 14.83
CA PRO A 75 -10.62 -2.77 15.84
C PRO A 75 -9.34 -1.95 15.85
N PHE A 76 -9.09 -1.11 14.85
CA PHE A 76 -7.96 -0.19 14.79
C PHE A 76 -8.36 1.21 15.23
N GLY A 77 -7.55 1.82 16.08
CA GLY A 77 -7.79 3.15 16.64
C GLY A 77 -7.34 4.28 15.73
N PHE A 78 -8.00 4.44 14.58
CA PHE A 78 -7.61 5.46 13.61
C PHE A 78 -7.68 6.88 14.18
N ASP A 79 -8.65 7.18 15.06
CA ASP A 79 -8.73 8.49 15.71
C ASP A 79 -7.51 8.76 16.61
N PHE A 80 -6.99 7.72 17.29
CA PHE A 80 -5.75 7.80 18.04
C PHE A 80 -4.53 7.91 17.12
N MET A 81 -4.47 7.07 16.06
CA MET A 81 -3.34 7.02 15.12
C MET A 81 -3.15 8.35 14.36
N PHE A 82 -4.22 8.90 13.79
CA PHE A 82 -4.18 10.18 13.05
C PHE A 82 -4.33 11.41 13.96
N GLY A 83 -4.77 11.22 15.19
CA GLY A 83 -4.92 12.26 16.21
C GLY A 83 -3.69 12.37 17.11
N GLU A 84 -3.84 11.94 18.37
CA GLU A 84 -2.85 12.09 19.45
C GLU A 84 -1.47 11.50 19.08
N LEU A 85 -1.44 10.30 18.48
CA LEU A 85 -0.19 9.66 18.10
C LEU A 85 0.58 10.51 17.08
N SER A 86 -0.06 10.89 15.97
CA SER A 86 0.59 11.62 14.88
C SER A 86 0.79 13.12 15.13
N ARG A 87 0.15 13.68 16.19
CA ARG A 87 0.31 15.09 16.52
C ARG A 87 1.24 15.33 17.71
N THR A 88 1.32 14.36 18.64
CA THR A 88 1.97 14.60 19.95
C THR A 88 2.95 13.51 20.35
N LEU A 89 2.54 12.23 20.29
CA LEU A 89 3.35 11.13 20.85
C LEU A 89 4.48 10.67 19.94
N ASP A 90 4.25 10.65 18.63
CA ASP A 90 5.24 10.40 17.57
C ASP A 90 4.85 11.25 16.35
N PRO A 91 5.15 12.58 16.40
CA PRO A 91 4.65 13.53 15.43
C PRO A 91 5.01 13.18 13.99
N LEU A 92 4.01 13.25 13.11
CA LEU A 92 4.24 13.15 11.68
C LEU A 92 4.76 14.48 11.14
N ASP A 93 5.87 14.46 10.43
CA ASP A 93 6.39 15.62 9.72
C ASP A 93 5.51 15.96 8.51
N MET A 94 4.44 16.72 8.78
CA MET A 94 3.48 17.13 7.76
C MET A 94 4.13 18.04 6.71
N THR A 95 5.12 18.83 7.09
CA THR A 95 5.86 19.71 6.16
C THR A 95 6.60 18.88 5.11
N ARG A 96 7.33 17.85 5.56
CA ARG A 96 7.99 16.91 4.64
C ARG A 96 7.00 16.05 3.87
N PHE A 97 5.93 15.58 4.52
CA PHE A 97 4.91 14.77 3.86
C PHE A 97 4.27 15.52 2.69
N PHE A 98 3.96 16.81 2.82
CA PHE A 98 3.32 17.61 1.77
C PHE A 98 4.28 18.21 0.73
N ARG A 99 5.56 17.91 0.79
CA ARG A 99 6.48 18.32 -0.29
C ARG A 99 6.04 17.75 -1.64
N PRO A 100 6.06 18.55 -2.72
CA PRO A 100 5.57 18.14 -4.03
C PRO A 100 6.44 17.06 -4.71
N GLU A 101 7.73 16.99 -4.37
CA GLU A 101 8.70 16.08 -4.97
C GLU A 101 8.40 14.59 -4.67
N ARG A 102 7.63 14.33 -3.63
CA ARG A 102 7.24 12.98 -3.21
C ARG A 102 5.74 12.82 -3.29
N ARG A 103 5.25 12.20 -4.35
CA ARG A 103 3.84 11.86 -4.50
C ARG A 103 3.46 10.72 -3.54
N PHE A 104 2.25 10.78 -3.03
CA PHE A 104 1.67 9.69 -2.23
C PHE A 104 0.25 9.41 -2.71
N VAL A 105 -0.06 8.12 -2.90
CA VAL A 105 -1.36 7.65 -3.34
C VAL A 105 -1.86 6.56 -2.39
N ALA A 106 -3.04 6.76 -1.81
CA ALA A 106 -3.77 5.74 -1.06
C ALA A 106 -4.85 5.13 -1.95
N VAL A 107 -4.97 3.80 -1.93
CA VAL A 107 -5.97 3.08 -2.72
C VAL A 107 -7.07 2.58 -1.81
N ALA A 108 -8.32 2.94 -2.09
CA ALA A 108 -9.49 2.44 -1.37
C ALA A 108 -10.51 1.84 -2.35
N THR A 109 -11.35 0.92 -1.87
CA THR A 109 -12.41 0.31 -2.68
C THR A 109 -13.70 1.12 -2.55
N ASN A 110 -14.22 1.64 -3.65
CA ASN A 110 -15.54 2.24 -3.72
C ASN A 110 -16.59 1.14 -3.54
N CYS A 111 -17.40 1.24 -2.48
CA CYS A 111 -18.38 0.21 -2.15
C CYS A 111 -19.59 0.18 -3.11
N LEU A 112 -19.84 1.24 -3.87
CA LEU A 112 -20.92 1.31 -4.86
C LEU A 112 -20.54 0.56 -6.15
N THR A 113 -19.29 0.72 -6.59
CA THR A 113 -18.80 0.18 -7.87
C THR A 113 -17.99 -1.11 -7.71
N GLY A 114 -17.50 -1.42 -6.50
CA GLY A 114 -16.57 -2.51 -6.23
C GLY A 114 -15.18 -2.30 -6.84
N GLN A 115 -14.89 -1.11 -7.38
CA GLN A 115 -13.64 -0.79 -8.06
C GLN A 115 -12.66 -0.06 -7.13
N PRO A 116 -11.34 -0.17 -7.38
CA PRO A 116 -10.34 0.62 -6.68
C PRO A 116 -10.40 2.08 -7.12
N GLU A 117 -10.26 3.00 -6.17
CA GLU A 117 -10.06 4.42 -6.43
C GLU A 117 -8.73 4.88 -5.82
N TYR A 118 -8.07 5.79 -6.50
CA TYR A 118 -6.71 6.25 -6.22
C TYR A 118 -6.76 7.70 -5.73
N PHE A 119 -6.43 7.89 -4.47
CA PHE A 119 -6.44 9.19 -3.81
C PHE A 119 -5.02 9.72 -3.69
N GLU A 120 -4.70 10.73 -4.48
CA GLU A 120 -3.38 11.33 -4.49
C GLU A 120 -3.31 12.55 -3.56
N LYS A 121 -2.25 12.62 -2.78
CA LYS A 121 -1.87 13.77 -1.94
C LYS A 121 -1.84 15.05 -2.78
N GLY A 122 -2.48 16.10 -2.27
CA GLY A 122 -2.58 17.40 -2.97
C GLY A 122 -3.63 17.48 -4.09
N ARG A 123 -4.23 16.33 -4.48
CA ARG A 123 -5.33 16.29 -5.45
C ARG A 123 -6.66 15.87 -4.83
N CYS A 124 -6.63 15.05 -3.80
CA CYS A 124 -7.83 14.71 -3.02
C CYS A 124 -8.01 15.67 -1.84
N PRO A 125 -9.25 15.92 -1.39
CA PRO A 125 -9.54 16.87 -0.31
C PRO A 125 -8.91 16.50 1.03
N ASP A 126 -8.86 15.20 1.37
CA ASP A 126 -8.31 14.70 2.62
C ASP A 126 -7.59 13.36 2.41
N ILE A 127 -6.28 13.41 2.27
CA ILE A 127 -5.44 12.21 2.08
C ILE A 127 -5.37 11.33 3.34
N MET A 128 -5.53 11.90 4.54
CA MET A 128 -5.53 11.12 5.77
C MET A 128 -6.82 10.32 5.92
N LEU A 129 -7.96 10.92 5.55
CA LEU A 129 -9.24 10.21 5.49
C LEU A 129 -9.23 9.12 4.41
N ALA A 130 -8.63 9.39 3.24
CA ALA A 130 -8.45 8.39 2.18
C ALA A 130 -7.55 7.23 2.64
N THR A 131 -6.47 7.52 3.40
CA THR A 131 -5.61 6.49 3.99
C THR A 131 -6.36 5.67 5.05
N ARG A 132 -7.20 6.30 5.86
CA ARG A 132 -8.12 5.59 6.78
C ARG A 132 -9.07 4.67 6.01
N ALA A 133 -9.70 5.15 4.94
CA ALA A 133 -10.57 4.35 4.08
C ALA A 133 -9.83 3.16 3.48
N SER A 134 -8.63 3.38 2.94
CA SER A 134 -7.72 2.35 2.42
C SER A 134 -7.42 1.23 3.43
N SER A 135 -7.48 1.54 4.74
CA SER A 135 -7.13 0.62 5.83
C SER A 135 -8.34 0.11 6.61
N THR A 136 -9.55 0.44 6.17
CA THR A 136 -10.80 0.08 6.83
C THR A 136 -11.26 -1.31 6.38
N MET A 137 -10.96 -2.33 7.21
CA MET A 137 -11.16 -3.75 6.87
C MET A 137 -12.65 -4.10 6.71
N PRO A 138 -13.03 -4.89 5.67
CA PRO A 138 -14.39 -5.38 5.50
C PRO A 138 -14.82 -6.28 6.66
N TYR A 139 -16.12 -6.44 6.83
CA TYR A 139 -16.82 -7.27 7.82
C TYR A 139 -16.76 -6.78 9.27
N ILE A 140 -15.66 -6.15 9.68
CA ILE A 140 -15.38 -5.78 11.09
C ILE A 140 -15.28 -4.26 11.29
N SER A 141 -15.49 -3.47 10.24
CA SER A 141 -15.38 -2.01 10.31
C SER A 141 -16.57 -1.34 9.63
N GLN A 142 -16.93 -0.16 10.12
CA GLN A 142 -17.87 0.70 9.43
C GLN A 142 -17.22 1.36 8.22
N MET A 143 -17.93 1.45 7.09
CA MET A 143 -17.45 2.12 5.88
C MET A 143 -17.12 3.59 6.15
N VAL A 144 -15.99 4.05 5.61
CA VAL A 144 -15.62 5.48 5.62
C VAL A 144 -16.35 6.18 4.49
N ARG A 145 -16.93 7.35 4.76
CA ARG A 145 -17.59 8.15 3.73
C ARG A 145 -16.72 9.34 3.34
N MET A 146 -16.49 9.49 2.03
CA MET A 146 -15.85 10.66 1.43
C MET A 146 -16.78 11.22 0.35
N ASN A 147 -17.20 12.48 0.50
CA ASN A 147 -18.16 13.14 -0.40
C ASN A 147 -19.45 12.31 -0.63
N GLY A 148 -19.96 11.67 0.42
CA GLY A 148 -21.15 10.82 0.36
C GLY A 148 -20.92 9.38 -0.11
N THR A 149 -19.83 9.09 -0.82
CA THR A 149 -19.45 7.76 -1.30
C THR A 149 -18.83 6.92 -0.17
N PRO A 150 -19.29 5.67 0.04
CA PRO A 150 -18.73 4.77 1.04
C PRO A 150 -17.53 3.99 0.50
N TYR A 151 -16.48 3.89 1.32
CA TYR A 151 -15.24 3.19 1.00
C TYR A 151 -14.85 2.18 2.08
N LEU A 152 -14.17 1.14 1.63
CA LEU A 152 -13.48 0.15 2.47
C LEU A 152 -12.04 -0.04 1.98
N ASP A 153 -11.32 -0.95 2.66
CA ASP A 153 -9.92 -1.31 2.38
C ASP A 153 -9.69 -1.54 0.87
N GLY A 154 -8.63 -0.93 0.35
CA GLY A 154 -8.26 -1.08 -1.06
C GLY A 154 -8.01 -2.52 -1.47
N GLY A 155 -7.59 -3.38 -0.53
CA GLY A 155 -7.40 -4.80 -0.76
C GLY A 155 -8.70 -5.59 -1.00
N CYS A 156 -9.88 -4.98 -0.88
CA CYS A 156 -11.14 -5.60 -1.31
C CYS A 156 -11.19 -5.77 -2.85
N SER A 157 -10.66 -4.80 -3.60
CA SER A 157 -10.66 -4.77 -5.06
C SER A 157 -9.28 -4.83 -5.70
N CYS A 158 -8.23 -4.28 -5.05
CA CYS A 158 -6.88 -4.24 -5.59
C CYS A 158 -5.84 -4.35 -4.48
N LYS A 159 -5.14 -5.49 -4.36
CA LYS A 159 -4.17 -5.72 -3.29
C LYS A 159 -2.78 -5.19 -3.60
N ILE A 160 -2.40 -5.15 -4.87
CA ILE A 160 -1.11 -4.65 -5.36
C ILE A 160 -1.37 -3.80 -6.61
N PRO A 161 -1.44 -2.47 -6.51
CA PRO A 161 -1.93 -1.59 -7.57
C PRO A 161 -0.84 -1.23 -8.62
N PHE A 162 -0.03 -2.21 -9.08
CA PHE A 162 1.09 -1.96 -10.00
C PHE A 162 0.64 -1.55 -11.40
N ARG A 163 -0.54 -2.02 -11.87
CA ARG A 163 -1.08 -1.64 -13.18
C ARG A 163 -1.26 -0.13 -13.29
N TRP A 164 -1.76 0.51 -12.23
CA TRP A 164 -1.87 1.96 -12.17
C TRP A 164 -0.51 2.65 -12.38
N ALA A 165 0.57 2.14 -11.81
CA ALA A 165 1.90 2.71 -12.03
C ALA A 165 2.38 2.54 -13.47
N LEU A 166 2.12 1.38 -14.08
CA LEU A 166 2.48 1.13 -15.49
C LEU A 166 1.68 2.02 -16.45
N GLU A 167 0.41 2.31 -16.13
CA GLU A 167 -0.48 3.19 -16.89
C GLU A 167 -0.15 4.69 -16.72
N ASN A 168 0.57 5.06 -15.67
CA ASN A 168 0.98 6.44 -15.38
C ASN A 168 2.44 6.72 -15.72
N ASP A 169 3.02 5.96 -16.66
CA ASP A 169 4.34 6.19 -17.28
C ASP A 169 5.52 6.22 -16.28
N PHE A 170 5.41 5.51 -15.14
CA PHE A 170 6.55 5.38 -14.25
C PHE A 170 7.61 4.46 -14.89
N ARG A 171 8.83 4.98 -15.07
CA ARG A 171 9.95 4.26 -15.69
C ARG A 171 10.41 3.06 -14.86
N ALA A 172 10.44 3.22 -13.55
CA ALA A 172 10.81 2.18 -12.60
C ALA A 172 9.67 1.90 -11.63
N VAL A 173 9.29 0.65 -11.47
CA VAL A 173 8.25 0.21 -10.55
C VAL A 173 8.83 -0.81 -9.58
N VAL A 174 8.90 -0.43 -8.29
CA VAL A 174 9.33 -1.32 -7.20
C VAL A 174 8.12 -1.75 -6.39
N ILE A 175 7.94 -3.05 -6.23
CA ILE A 175 6.82 -3.67 -5.51
C ILE A 175 7.34 -4.29 -4.24
N VAL A 176 6.82 -3.86 -3.08
CA VAL A 176 7.10 -4.47 -1.78
C VAL A 176 5.90 -5.32 -1.38
N LYS A 177 6.10 -6.64 -1.33
CA LYS A 177 5.09 -7.63 -0.94
C LYS A 177 5.15 -7.90 0.56
N THR A 178 4.04 -8.37 1.11
CA THR A 178 3.93 -8.80 2.52
C THR A 178 3.82 -10.32 2.67
N ASN A 179 3.91 -11.04 1.57
CA ASN A 179 3.94 -12.50 1.50
C ASN A 179 5.07 -12.93 0.57
N PRO A 180 5.66 -14.12 0.77
CA PRO A 180 6.64 -14.70 -0.14
C PRO A 180 6.12 -14.84 -1.57
N ASP A 181 7.01 -14.99 -2.54
CA ASP A 181 6.65 -15.02 -3.96
C ASP A 181 5.78 -16.22 -4.36
N ASP A 182 5.98 -17.35 -3.71
CA ASP A 182 5.22 -18.59 -3.90
C ASP A 182 3.84 -18.61 -3.22
N TYR A 183 3.56 -17.60 -2.37
CA TYR A 183 2.29 -17.55 -1.65
C TYR A 183 1.11 -17.34 -2.62
N ARG A 184 0.11 -18.22 -2.49
CA ARG A 184 -1.18 -18.11 -3.17
C ARG A 184 -2.32 -18.22 -2.16
N ARG A 185 -3.46 -17.66 -2.51
CA ARG A 185 -4.68 -17.67 -1.71
C ARG A 185 -5.64 -18.75 -2.21
N ASP A 186 -6.41 -19.34 -1.31
CA ASP A 186 -7.54 -20.16 -1.72
C ASP A 186 -8.57 -19.24 -2.43
N PRO A 187 -8.82 -19.44 -3.74
CA PRO A 187 -9.71 -18.59 -4.52
C PRO A 187 -11.17 -18.67 -4.07
N GLU A 188 -11.58 -19.76 -3.43
CA GLU A 188 -12.95 -19.93 -2.94
C GLU A 188 -13.19 -19.35 -1.55
N ALA A 189 -12.13 -19.11 -0.79
CA ALA A 189 -12.24 -18.61 0.57
C ALA A 189 -12.86 -17.21 0.63
N GLY A 190 -13.87 -17.06 1.49
CA GLY A 190 -14.55 -15.78 1.74
C GLY A 190 -15.73 -15.46 0.80
N ARG A 191 -15.94 -16.18 -0.30
CA ARG A 191 -17.03 -15.92 -1.25
C ARG A 191 -18.43 -15.94 -0.60
N LYS A 192 -18.72 -16.96 0.22
CA LYS A 192 -20.00 -17.05 0.93
C LYS A 192 -20.18 -15.93 1.93
N LEU A 193 -19.10 -15.57 2.64
CA LEU A 193 -19.11 -14.47 3.62
C LEU A 193 -19.38 -13.11 2.94
N ALA A 194 -18.75 -12.85 1.80
CA ALA A 194 -18.98 -11.64 1.02
C ALA A 194 -20.45 -11.49 0.61
N ARG A 195 -21.04 -12.54 0.08
CA ARG A 195 -22.46 -12.58 -0.30
C ARG A 195 -23.40 -12.38 0.88
N LEU A 196 -23.10 -13.00 2.03
CA LEU A 196 -23.91 -12.88 3.24
C LEU A 196 -23.92 -11.45 3.80
N PHE A 197 -22.74 -10.80 3.87
CA PHE A 197 -22.63 -9.49 4.51
C PHE A 197 -23.00 -8.32 3.59
N TYR A 198 -22.71 -8.44 2.29
CA TYR A 198 -22.82 -7.32 1.35
C TYR A 198 -23.79 -7.56 0.20
N GLY A 199 -24.14 -8.84 -0.10
CA GLY A 199 -24.87 -9.26 -1.27
C GLY A 199 -26.05 -8.38 -1.69
N PRO A 200 -27.12 -8.26 -0.88
CA PRO A 200 -28.33 -7.57 -1.39
C PRO A 200 -28.17 -6.06 -1.57
N LYS A 201 -27.38 -5.42 -0.72
CA LYS A 201 -27.24 -3.96 -0.67
C LYS A 201 -26.02 -3.42 -1.41
N TRP A 202 -24.95 -4.19 -1.45
CA TRP A 202 -23.63 -3.79 -1.96
C TRP A 202 -23.11 -4.86 -2.93
N GLN A 203 -23.90 -5.17 -3.97
CA GLN A 203 -23.63 -6.27 -4.88
C GLN A 203 -22.24 -6.18 -5.52
N ALA A 204 -21.86 -5.01 -6.03
CA ALA A 204 -20.56 -4.78 -6.66
C ALA A 204 -19.39 -5.01 -5.69
N LEU A 205 -19.52 -4.56 -4.44
CA LEU A 205 -18.54 -4.83 -3.38
C LEU A 205 -18.49 -6.33 -3.04
N SER A 206 -19.65 -6.98 -2.94
CA SER A 206 -19.75 -8.43 -2.70
C SER A 206 -19.01 -9.23 -3.76
N ASP A 207 -19.21 -8.87 -5.03
CA ASP A 207 -18.56 -9.50 -6.17
C ASP A 207 -17.04 -9.26 -6.18
N ALA A 208 -16.60 -8.03 -5.89
CA ALA A 208 -15.18 -7.70 -5.75
C ALA A 208 -14.51 -8.54 -4.65
N LEU A 209 -15.14 -8.61 -3.46
CA LEU A 209 -14.63 -9.42 -2.35
C LEU A 209 -14.62 -10.91 -2.67
N ALA A 210 -15.63 -11.41 -3.38
CA ALA A 210 -15.72 -12.81 -3.78
C ALA A 210 -14.61 -13.23 -4.75
N ARG A 211 -14.17 -12.33 -5.64
CA ARG A 211 -13.05 -12.55 -6.57
C ARG A 211 -11.68 -12.23 -6.00
N SER A 212 -11.61 -11.43 -4.97
CA SER A 212 -10.40 -10.80 -4.44
C SER A 212 -9.21 -11.74 -4.19
N ASN A 213 -9.45 -13.04 -3.90
CA ASN A 213 -8.36 -14.00 -3.72
C ASN A 213 -7.88 -14.59 -5.06
N ALA A 214 -8.78 -14.85 -6.00
CA ALA A 214 -8.42 -15.27 -7.36
C ALA A 214 -7.66 -14.13 -8.06
N ASP A 215 -8.20 -12.91 -8.02
CA ASP A 215 -7.54 -11.71 -8.57
C ASP A 215 -6.13 -11.51 -7.99
N TYR A 216 -5.92 -11.79 -6.69
CA TYR A 216 -4.60 -11.74 -6.07
C TYR A 216 -3.61 -12.74 -6.67
N ASN A 217 -4.06 -13.97 -6.94
CA ASN A 217 -3.21 -14.98 -7.54
C ASN A 217 -2.82 -14.59 -8.97
N GLU A 218 -3.77 -14.07 -9.76
CA GLU A 218 -3.52 -13.55 -11.11
C GLU A 218 -2.53 -12.37 -11.09
N LEU A 219 -2.68 -11.44 -10.14
CA LEU A 219 -1.72 -10.34 -9.95
C LEU A 219 -0.32 -10.86 -9.63
N CYS A 220 -0.18 -11.91 -8.81
CA CYS A 220 1.12 -12.51 -8.50
C CYS A 220 1.77 -13.13 -9.74
N ASP A 221 0.99 -13.81 -10.58
CA ASP A 221 1.50 -14.43 -11.82
C ASP A 221 1.90 -13.35 -12.86
N GLU A 222 1.13 -12.27 -12.96
CA GLU A 222 1.48 -11.12 -13.82
C GLU A 222 2.74 -10.41 -13.32
N ILE A 223 2.88 -10.19 -12.01
CA ILE A 223 4.09 -9.59 -11.42
C ILE A 223 5.32 -10.45 -11.72
N GLU A 224 5.22 -11.77 -11.61
CA GLU A 224 6.33 -12.67 -11.92
C GLU A 224 6.75 -12.59 -13.40
N LYS A 225 5.78 -12.49 -14.30
CA LYS A 225 6.04 -12.25 -15.73
C LYS A 225 6.76 -10.90 -15.95
N LEU A 226 6.24 -9.82 -15.39
CA LEU A 226 6.81 -8.48 -15.50
C LEU A 226 8.22 -8.38 -14.89
N ARG A 227 8.48 -9.14 -13.81
CA ARG A 227 9.81 -9.25 -13.19
C ARG A 227 10.81 -9.90 -14.15
N LYS A 228 10.42 -11.00 -14.83
CA LYS A 228 11.26 -11.66 -15.84
C LYS A 228 11.55 -10.76 -17.05
N GLU A 229 10.62 -9.88 -17.38
CA GLU A 229 10.75 -8.87 -18.43
C GLU A 229 11.52 -7.61 -17.98
N ASP A 230 12.09 -7.60 -16.76
CA ASP A 230 12.75 -6.43 -16.15
C ASP A 230 11.84 -5.18 -16.06
N ARG A 231 10.50 -5.33 -16.11
CA ARG A 231 9.56 -4.21 -16.04
C ARG A 231 9.26 -3.76 -14.62
N VAL A 232 9.40 -4.65 -13.65
CA VAL A 232 9.22 -4.35 -12.23
C VAL A 232 10.35 -4.97 -11.41
N PHE A 233 10.67 -4.35 -10.27
CA PHE A 233 11.53 -4.92 -9.24
C PHE A 233 10.67 -5.35 -8.04
N VAL A 234 10.89 -6.54 -7.50
CA VAL A 234 10.08 -7.07 -6.40
C VAL A 234 10.95 -7.32 -5.17
N ILE A 235 10.50 -6.81 -4.03
CA ILE A 235 11.03 -7.13 -2.70
C ILE A 235 9.93 -7.89 -1.97
N SER A 236 10.18 -9.15 -1.64
CA SER A 236 9.26 -10.04 -0.97
C SER A 236 9.96 -10.78 0.17
N PRO A 237 9.25 -11.27 1.19
CA PRO A 237 9.86 -12.03 2.27
C PRO A 237 10.64 -13.24 1.74
N SER A 238 11.93 -13.32 2.10
CA SER A 238 12.84 -14.42 1.70
C SER A 238 12.48 -15.75 2.36
N ARG A 239 11.69 -15.71 3.43
CA ARG A 239 11.15 -16.90 4.10
C ARG A 239 9.73 -16.64 4.61
N SER A 240 8.94 -17.71 4.72
CA SER A 240 7.62 -17.64 5.34
C SER A 240 7.75 -17.57 6.88
N MET A 241 7.03 -16.62 7.48
CA MET A 241 6.73 -16.59 8.90
C MET A 241 5.22 -16.45 9.04
N HIS A 242 4.57 -17.30 9.83
CA HIS A 242 3.12 -17.27 10.01
C HIS A 242 2.69 -16.04 10.84
N ILE A 243 2.72 -14.86 10.20
CA ILE A 243 2.25 -13.60 10.81
C ILE A 243 0.75 -13.45 10.57
N GLY A 244 -0.01 -13.44 11.66
CA GLY A 244 -1.45 -13.16 11.63
C GLY A 244 -1.76 -11.71 11.25
N ARG A 245 -2.92 -11.46 10.62
CA ARG A 245 -3.36 -10.07 10.35
C ARG A 245 -3.50 -9.25 11.64
N MET A 246 -3.79 -9.90 12.77
CA MET A 246 -3.96 -9.29 14.09
C MET A 246 -2.94 -9.86 15.08
N GLU A 247 -1.70 -10.08 14.64
CA GLU A 247 -0.62 -10.65 15.46
C GLU A 247 -0.50 -9.90 16.80
N LYS A 248 -0.29 -10.65 17.88
CA LYS A 248 -0.16 -10.10 19.23
C LYS A 248 1.27 -10.20 19.76
N ASP A 249 2.03 -11.09 19.21
CA ASP A 249 3.42 -11.36 19.59
C ASP A 249 4.33 -10.27 19.04
N LEU A 250 4.85 -9.44 19.95
CA LEU A 250 5.72 -8.31 19.60
C LEU A 250 7.12 -8.77 19.15
N GLU A 251 7.65 -9.86 19.69
CA GLU A 251 8.93 -10.42 19.31
C GLU A 251 8.86 -10.89 17.86
N LYS A 252 7.81 -11.64 17.53
CA LYS A 252 7.53 -12.12 16.19
C LYS A 252 7.34 -10.97 15.18
N LEU A 253 6.68 -9.87 15.58
CA LEU A 253 6.57 -8.67 14.76
C LEU A 253 7.93 -7.98 14.56
N GLY A 254 8.77 -7.94 15.60
CA GLY A 254 10.13 -7.43 15.53
C GLY A 254 11.01 -8.27 14.58
N GLU A 255 10.95 -9.60 14.69
CA GLU A 255 11.65 -10.49 13.75
C GLU A 255 11.21 -10.27 12.30
N TRP A 256 9.90 -10.06 12.08
CA TRP A 256 9.34 -9.79 10.77
C TRP A 256 9.79 -8.45 10.17
N TYR A 257 9.90 -7.43 11.01
CA TYR A 257 10.51 -6.14 10.65
C TYR A 257 11.97 -6.32 10.21
N TRP A 258 12.77 -7.00 11.03
CA TRP A 258 14.18 -7.22 10.75
C TRP A 258 14.41 -8.13 9.53
N LEU A 259 13.49 -9.04 9.24
CA LEU A 259 13.55 -9.80 7.99
C LEU A 259 13.41 -8.84 6.79
N GLY A 260 12.40 -7.96 6.80
CA GLY A 260 12.20 -6.99 5.72
C GLY A 260 13.40 -6.06 5.53
N TYR A 261 13.98 -5.61 6.64
CA TYR A 261 15.18 -4.77 6.62
C TYR A 261 16.37 -5.49 5.97
N ARG A 262 16.66 -6.74 6.39
CA ARG A 262 17.76 -7.53 5.82
C ARG A 262 17.54 -7.93 4.37
N ASP A 263 16.33 -8.30 4.00
CA ASP A 263 15.99 -8.64 2.61
C ASP A 263 16.22 -7.43 1.69
N ALA A 264 15.81 -6.23 2.12
CA ALA A 264 16.06 -5.01 1.36
C ALA A 264 17.55 -4.67 1.26
N GLN A 265 18.32 -4.85 2.34
CA GLN A 265 19.79 -4.65 2.30
C GLN A 265 20.46 -5.64 1.34
N ALA A 266 20.08 -6.91 1.36
CA ALA A 266 20.63 -7.94 0.47
C ALA A 266 20.32 -7.64 -1.00
N LEU A 267 19.12 -7.12 -1.30
CA LEU A 267 18.70 -6.78 -2.66
C LEU A 267 19.14 -5.37 -3.11
N MET A 268 19.79 -4.59 -2.27
CA MET A 268 20.14 -3.19 -2.57
C MET A 268 21.04 -3.02 -3.80
N PRO A 269 22.08 -3.86 -4.02
CA PRO A 269 22.89 -3.78 -5.24
C PRO A 269 22.06 -3.98 -6.52
N ASP A 270 21.19 -5.00 -6.50
CA ASP A 270 20.33 -5.33 -7.65
C ASP A 270 19.28 -4.24 -7.91
N LEU A 271 18.71 -3.69 -6.83
CA LEU A 271 17.77 -2.57 -6.91
C LEU A 271 18.44 -1.33 -7.55
N ARG A 272 19.65 -0.99 -7.10
CA ARG A 272 20.40 0.15 -7.67
C ARG A 272 20.72 -0.09 -9.14
N ALA A 273 21.13 -1.30 -9.52
CA ALA A 273 21.36 -1.68 -10.90
C ALA A 273 20.07 -1.58 -11.76
N TYR A 274 18.93 -2.06 -11.23
CA TYR A 274 17.63 -1.90 -11.88
C TYR A 274 17.27 -0.42 -12.09
N LEU A 275 17.38 0.41 -11.06
CA LEU A 275 17.06 1.84 -11.14
C LEU A 275 17.99 2.57 -12.13
N ALA A 276 19.27 2.25 -12.18
CA ALA A 276 20.22 2.82 -13.14
C ALA A 276 19.84 2.47 -14.59
N ARG A 277 19.48 1.20 -14.86
CA ARG A 277 19.02 0.78 -16.21
C ARG A 277 17.75 1.53 -16.65
N LYS A 278 16.82 1.77 -15.71
CA LYS A 278 15.56 2.48 -16.00
C LYS A 278 15.77 3.99 -16.21
N ASN A 279 16.72 4.58 -15.50
CA ASN A 279 17.06 5.99 -15.65
C ASN A 279 17.97 6.25 -16.86
N GLY A 280 18.90 5.34 -17.17
CA GLY A 280 19.84 5.50 -18.32
C GLY A 280 19.22 5.28 -19.70
N LYS A 281 18.03 4.68 -19.79
CA LYS A 281 17.27 4.60 -21.06
C LYS A 281 16.59 5.93 -21.46
N ALA A 282 16.82 7.00 -20.69
CA ALA A 282 16.16 8.30 -20.87
C ALA A 282 16.77 9.15 -21.99
N ASP A 283 18.04 8.92 -22.37
CA ASP A 283 18.76 9.85 -23.29
C ASP A 283 18.46 9.63 -24.78
N GLY A 284 17.73 8.55 -25.16
CA GLY A 284 17.47 8.26 -26.57
C GLY A 284 16.01 8.29 -27.03
N THR A 285 15.04 8.14 -26.11
CA THR A 285 13.62 7.96 -26.47
C THR A 285 12.72 9.14 -26.07
N ASP A 286 13.18 10.02 -25.19
CA ASP A 286 12.38 11.18 -24.77
C ASP A 286 12.38 12.29 -25.83
N GLU A 287 13.48 12.49 -26.56
CA GLU A 287 13.53 13.45 -27.68
C GLU A 287 12.61 13.01 -28.83
N GLU A 288 12.54 11.71 -29.16
CA GLU A 288 11.62 11.18 -30.15
C GLU A 288 10.14 11.29 -29.71
N ARG A 289 9.82 11.01 -28.46
CA ARG A 289 8.45 11.13 -27.94
C ARG A 289 7.99 12.58 -27.78
N ILE A 290 8.89 13.50 -27.45
CA ILE A 290 8.60 14.93 -27.40
C ILE A 290 8.39 15.46 -28.81
N ALA A 291 9.18 15.00 -29.77
CA ALA A 291 9.01 15.35 -31.21
C ALA A 291 7.69 14.80 -31.80
N GLU A 292 7.30 13.55 -31.46
CA GLU A 292 6.01 12.98 -31.91
C GLU A 292 4.79 13.70 -31.27
N ARG A 293 4.86 14.10 -30.01
CA ARG A 293 3.78 14.90 -29.38
C ARG A 293 3.70 16.32 -29.91
N ALA A 294 4.82 16.94 -30.24
CA ALA A 294 4.84 18.25 -30.91
C ALA A 294 4.25 18.16 -32.34
N ALA A 295 4.59 17.13 -33.11
CA ALA A 295 4.05 16.89 -34.43
C ALA A 295 2.55 16.55 -34.45
N SER A 296 2.03 15.89 -33.41
CA SER A 296 0.60 15.57 -33.30
C SER A 296 -0.28 16.74 -32.82
N SER A 297 0.31 17.81 -32.26
CA SER A 297 -0.40 19.02 -31.82
C SER A 297 -0.53 20.10 -32.90
N GLU A 298 0.14 19.96 -34.08
CA GLU A 298 0.10 20.91 -35.20
C GLU A 298 -0.81 20.47 -36.36
N ALA A 299 -1.69 19.50 -36.19
CA ALA A 299 -2.69 19.19 -37.21
C ALA A 299 -3.80 20.25 -37.22
N PRO A 300 -4.00 20.99 -38.30
CA PRO A 300 -5.00 22.05 -38.39
C PRO A 300 -6.43 21.46 -38.45
N VAL A 301 -7.36 22.18 -37.82
CA VAL A 301 -8.82 21.97 -37.86
C VAL A 301 -9.38 22.27 -39.26
#